data_352f10ec6b898a44cdfce9fec3d5d0a1
#
_entry.id   352f10ec6b898a44cdfce9fec3d5d0a1
#
_cell.length_a   1.000
_cell.length_b   1.000
_cell.length_c   1.000
_cell.angle_alpha   90.00
_cell.angle_beta   90.00
_cell.angle_gamma   90.00
#
_symmetry.space_group_name_H-M   'P 1'
#
loop_
_entity.id
_entity.type
_entity.pdbx_description
1 polymer ?
#
loop_
_entity_poly.entity_id
_entity_poly.type
_entity_poly.pdbx_seq_one_letter_code
_entity_poly.pdbx_strand_id
1 'polypeptide(L)'
;EQFGLTELQTGLLLTLNGVLVFFLEMPIVNYIEKNKKDKLKVIILGCFLMTISLFLMLVNTWSGILLIMMLFMTFAEMFNFPFSNAFALSRAPKHHQGRYMAIFAMSYSLAHILSAKIGMTIIDKYGYQTNWLFMGALGVIGTLIGIYVYNLVEKEKVNVKSS
;
A
#
# COMPACT_ATOMS: atom_id res chain seq x y z
N GLU A 1 6.87 -8.46 20.21
CA GLU A 1 8.11 -8.33 21.03
C GLU A 1 8.49 -6.86 21.23
N GLN A 2 8.58 -6.02 20.18
CA GLN A 2 9.00 -4.60 20.31
C GLN A 2 8.12 -3.77 21.26
N PHE A 3 6.82 -4.01 21.30
CA PHE A 3 5.83 -3.25 22.10
C PHE A 3 5.25 -4.05 23.28
N GLY A 4 5.77 -5.25 23.57
CA GLY A 4 5.33 -6.09 24.68
C GLY A 4 3.89 -6.57 24.58
N LEU A 5 3.30 -6.59 23.37
CA LEU A 5 1.95 -7.10 23.15
C LEU A 5 1.91 -8.63 23.31
N THR A 6 0.83 -9.12 23.90
CA THR A 6 0.51 -10.54 23.91
C THR A 6 0.04 -11.00 22.53
N GLU A 7 0.14 -12.31 22.25
CA GLU A 7 -0.36 -12.90 21.01
C GLU A 7 -1.85 -12.61 20.79
N LEU A 8 -2.64 -12.62 21.86
CA LEU A 8 -4.06 -12.27 21.82
C LEU A 8 -4.28 -10.81 21.37
N GLN A 9 -3.52 -9.86 21.92
CA GLN A 9 -3.63 -8.44 21.54
C GLN A 9 -3.24 -8.21 20.09
N THR A 10 -2.19 -8.89 19.62
CA THR A 10 -1.78 -8.84 18.21
C THR A 10 -2.86 -9.45 17.31
N GLY A 11 -3.44 -10.58 17.70
CA GLY A 11 -4.55 -11.20 16.98
C GLY A 11 -5.79 -10.31 16.91
N LEU A 12 -6.12 -9.61 18.00
CA LEU A 12 -7.23 -8.65 18.02
C LEU A 12 -7.00 -7.45 17.09
N LEU A 13 -5.78 -6.94 17.02
CA LEU A 13 -5.41 -5.87 16.06
C LEU A 13 -5.59 -6.31 14.60
N LEU A 14 -5.11 -7.50 14.27
CA LEU A 14 -5.28 -8.08 12.93
C LEU A 14 -6.75 -8.33 12.59
N THR A 15 -7.52 -8.83 13.56
CA THR A 15 -8.96 -9.04 13.40
C THR A 15 -9.69 -7.70 13.17
N LEU A 16 -9.34 -6.67 13.92
CA LEU A 16 -9.89 -5.32 13.74
C LEU A 16 -9.57 -4.76 12.36
N ASN A 17 -8.33 -4.93 11.86
CA ASN A 17 -7.97 -4.58 10.50
C ASN A 17 -8.88 -5.27 9.48
N GLY A 18 -9.02 -6.60 9.56
CA GLY A 18 -9.88 -7.37 8.65
C GLY A 18 -11.35 -6.95 8.69
N VAL A 19 -11.90 -6.66 9.88
CA VAL A 19 -13.26 -6.15 10.05
C VAL A 19 -13.45 -4.79 9.40
N LEU A 20 -12.49 -3.87 9.61
CA LEU A 20 -12.53 -2.54 8.99
C LEU A 20 -12.48 -2.62 7.47
N VAL A 21 -11.59 -3.44 6.90
CA VAL A 21 -11.51 -3.68 5.46
C VAL A 21 -12.83 -4.21 4.94
N PHE A 22 -13.38 -5.25 5.57
CA PHE A 22 -14.63 -5.88 5.15
C PHE A 22 -15.82 -4.89 5.07
N PHE A 23 -15.96 -4.02 6.07
CA PHE A 23 -17.08 -3.08 6.11
C PHE A 23 -16.85 -1.79 5.32
N LEU A 24 -15.62 -1.29 5.23
CA LEU A 24 -15.34 0.03 4.68
C LEU A 24 -14.81 0.00 3.25
N GLU A 25 -14.18 -1.07 2.79
CA GLU A 25 -13.58 -1.12 1.45
C GLU A 25 -14.60 -0.86 0.35
N MET A 26 -15.71 -1.61 0.31
CA MET A 26 -16.72 -1.48 -0.72
C MET A 26 -17.40 -0.09 -0.74
N PRO A 27 -17.85 0.48 0.39
CA PRO A 27 -18.35 1.86 0.43
C PRO A 27 -17.34 2.89 -0.08
N ILE A 28 -16.06 2.76 0.29
CA ILE A 28 -15.00 3.69 -0.12
C ILE A 28 -14.74 3.56 -1.62
N VAL A 29 -14.59 2.34 -2.13
CA VAL A 29 -14.37 2.09 -3.57
C VAL A 29 -15.53 2.65 -4.39
N ASN A 30 -16.77 2.36 -4.01
CA ASN A 30 -17.96 2.87 -4.68
C ASN A 30 -18.02 4.40 -4.67
N TYR A 31 -17.69 5.04 -3.55
CA TYR A 31 -17.64 6.49 -3.45
C TYR A 31 -16.62 7.12 -4.41
N ILE A 32 -15.43 6.55 -4.47
CA ILE A 32 -14.33 7.02 -5.33
C ILE A 32 -14.68 6.83 -6.81
N GLU A 33 -15.24 5.68 -7.19
CA GLU A 33 -15.65 5.38 -8.57
C GLU A 33 -16.83 6.26 -9.02
N LYS A 34 -17.83 6.45 -8.17
CA LYS A 34 -18.97 7.32 -8.45
C LYS A 34 -18.55 8.77 -8.72
N ASN A 35 -17.55 9.25 -7.96
CA ASN A 35 -17.02 10.60 -8.14
C ASN A 35 -15.96 10.69 -9.27
N LYS A 36 -15.74 9.62 -10.06
CA LYS A 36 -14.79 9.56 -11.18
C LYS A 36 -13.39 10.08 -10.83
N LYS A 37 -12.94 9.83 -9.57
CA LYS A 37 -11.61 10.25 -9.14
C LYS A 37 -10.53 9.47 -9.88
N ASP A 38 -9.42 10.12 -10.16
CA ASP A 38 -8.30 9.50 -10.88
C ASP A 38 -7.69 8.38 -10.01
N LYS A 39 -7.72 7.15 -10.54
CA LYS A 39 -7.23 5.95 -9.84
C LYS A 39 -5.78 6.09 -9.38
N LEU A 40 -4.92 6.72 -10.21
CA LEU A 40 -3.52 6.93 -9.86
C LEU A 40 -3.34 7.87 -8.66
N LYS A 41 -4.16 8.92 -8.55
CA LYS A 41 -4.13 9.81 -7.37
C LYS A 41 -4.50 9.06 -6.10
N VAL A 42 -5.47 8.14 -6.18
CA VAL A 42 -5.88 7.32 -5.04
C VAL A 42 -4.77 6.35 -4.64
N ILE A 43 -4.10 5.72 -5.60
CA ILE A 43 -2.95 4.84 -5.34
C ILE A 43 -1.81 5.62 -4.68
N ILE A 44 -1.47 6.82 -5.18
CA ILE A 44 -0.42 7.66 -4.59
C ILE A 44 -0.78 8.04 -3.14
N LEU A 45 -2.03 8.38 -2.88
CA LEU A 45 -2.52 8.65 -1.52
C LEU A 45 -2.35 7.42 -0.62
N GLY A 46 -2.69 6.22 -1.13
CA GLY A 46 -2.47 4.96 -0.42
C GLY A 46 -0.99 4.70 -0.11
N CYS A 47 -0.09 4.90 -1.08
CA CYS A 47 1.35 4.79 -0.86
C CYS A 47 1.86 5.79 0.19
N PHE A 48 1.36 7.01 0.17
CA PHE A 48 1.71 8.05 1.13
C PHE A 48 1.25 7.68 2.56
N LEU A 49 0.00 7.22 2.72
CA LEU A 49 -0.52 6.77 4.00
C LEU A 49 0.25 5.57 4.55
N MET A 50 0.62 4.62 3.68
CA MET A 50 1.45 3.47 4.05
C MET A 50 2.84 3.92 4.54
N THR A 51 3.43 4.89 3.86
CA THR A 51 4.73 5.47 4.26
C THR A 51 4.64 6.12 5.64
N ILE A 52 3.60 6.91 5.90
CA ILE A 52 3.36 7.51 7.22
C ILE A 52 3.20 6.42 8.29
N SER A 53 2.41 5.38 8.02
CA SER A 53 2.20 4.24 8.92
C SER A 53 3.53 3.60 9.34
N LEU A 54 4.46 3.41 8.41
CA LEU A 54 5.78 2.84 8.67
C LEU A 54 6.67 3.78 9.51
N PHE A 55 6.65 5.09 9.25
CA PHE A 55 7.39 6.06 10.04
C PHE A 55 6.84 6.23 11.47
N LEU A 56 5.54 6.04 11.68
CA LEU A 56 4.95 6.03 13.02
C LEU A 56 5.56 4.95 13.92
N MET A 57 6.04 3.83 13.34
CA MET A 57 6.71 2.77 14.09
C MET A 57 8.08 3.18 14.65
N LEU A 58 8.67 4.28 14.18
CA LEU A 58 9.90 4.84 14.74
C LEU A 58 9.63 5.59 16.06
N VAL A 59 8.39 6.04 16.29
CA VAL A 59 7.98 6.75 17.51
C VAL A 59 7.67 5.70 18.59
N ASN A 60 8.70 5.20 19.24
CA ASN A 60 8.65 4.07 20.19
C ASN A 60 8.29 4.52 21.62
N THR A 61 7.24 5.30 21.82
CA THR A 61 6.92 5.84 23.14
C THR A 61 5.65 5.31 23.80
N TRP A 62 4.74 4.69 23.01
CA TRP A 62 3.43 4.29 23.55
C TRP A 62 2.75 3.19 22.69
N SER A 63 2.19 2.16 23.33
CA SER A 63 1.52 1.06 22.62
C SER A 63 0.30 1.49 21.79
N GLY A 64 -0.33 2.63 22.11
CA GLY A 64 -1.42 3.19 21.32
C GLY A 64 -1.03 3.62 19.91
N ILE A 65 0.28 3.84 19.65
CA ILE A 65 0.79 4.14 18.30
C ILE A 65 0.47 3.00 17.31
N LEU A 66 0.38 1.76 17.81
CA LEU A 66 0.06 0.59 16.98
C LEU A 66 -1.37 0.64 16.41
N LEU A 67 -2.34 1.15 17.19
CA LEU A 67 -3.70 1.37 16.68
C LEU A 67 -3.71 2.44 15.60
N ILE A 68 -3.02 3.54 15.82
CA ILE A 68 -2.93 4.63 14.84
C ILE A 68 -2.25 4.13 13.56
N MET A 69 -1.11 3.45 13.69
CA MET A 69 -0.39 2.84 12.56
C MET A 69 -1.30 1.88 11.80
N MET A 70 -1.99 0.97 12.51
CA MET A 70 -2.90 0.00 11.91
C MET A 70 -4.01 0.70 11.13
N LEU A 71 -4.61 1.78 11.65
CA LEU A 71 -5.62 2.54 10.92
C LEU A 71 -5.07 3.15 9.63
N PHE A 72 -3.90 3.81 9.67
CA PHE A 72 -3.26 4.34 8.47
C PHE A 72 -2.94 3.25 7.45
N MET A 73 -2.45 2.10 7.91
CA MET A 73 -2.16 0.95 7.06
C MET A 73 -3.43 0.37 6.43
N THR A 74 -4.51 0.23 7.20
CA THR A 74 -5.82 -0.24 6.72
C THR A 74 -6.35 0.65 5.59
N PHE A 75 -6.34 1.98 5.78
CA PHE A 75 -6.76 2.90 4.72
C PHE A 75 -5.82 2.85 3.50
N ALA A 76 -4.52 2.72 3.72
CA ALA A 76 -3.55 2.57 2.64
C ALA A 76 -3.84 1.31 1.79
N GLU A 77 -4.15 0.20 2.42
CA GLU A 77 -4.53 -1.05 1.74
C GLU A 77 -5.80 -0.87 0.92
N MET A 78 -6.86 -0.30 1.49
CA MET A 78 -8.13 -0.04 0.80
C MET A 78 -7.96 0.86 -0.44
N PHE A 79 -6.98 1.78 -0.42
CA PHE A 79 -6.68 2.64 -1.57
C PHE A 79 -5.73 1.96 -2.56
N ASN A 80 -4.80 1.15 -2.11
CA ASN A 80 -3.81 0.54 -2.99
C ASN A 80 -4.36 -0.68 -3.73
N PHE A 81 -4.92 -1.67 -3.03
CA PHE A 81 -5.28 -2.96 -3.63
C PHE A 81 -6.27 -2.87 -4.78
N PRO A 82 -7.49 -2.35 -4.57
CA PRO A 82 -8.51 -2.36 -5.63
C PRO A 82 -8.13 -1.45 -6.79
N PHE A 83 -7.53 -0.28 -6.50
CA PHE A 83 -7.21 0.69 -7.53
C PHE A 83 -5.97 0.34 -8.34
N SER A 84 -4.93 -0.29 -7.74
CA SER A 84 -3.78 -0.82 -8.48
C SER A 84 -4.18 -1.95 -9.41
N ASN A 85 -5.02 -2.86 -8.95
CA ASN A 85 -5.57 -3.95 -9.75
C ASN A 85 -6.40 -3.40 -10.93
N ALA A 86 -7.33 -2.47 -10.65
CA ALA A 86 -8.14 -1.83 -11.67
C ALA A 86 -7.31 -1.00 -12.66
N PHE A 87 -6.22 -0.35 -12.21
CA PHE A 87 -5.30 0.38 -13.07
C PHE A 87 -4.52 -0.57 -13.98
N ALA A 88 -3.93 -1.64 -13.44
CA ALA A 88 -3.23 -2.65 -14.22
C ALA A 88 -4.12 -3.27 -15.31
N LEU A 89 -5.36 -3.62 -14.96
CA LEU A 89 -6.35 -4.14 -15.91
C LEU A 89 -6.72 -3.13 -16.99
N SER A 90 -6.85 -1.84 -16.64
CA SER A 90 -7.19 -0.79 -17.59
C SER A 90 -6.12 -0.52 -18.65
N ARG A 91 -4.86 -0.86 -18.35
CA ARG A 91 -3.72 -0.73 -19.27
C ARG A 91 -3.49 -1.98 -20.12
N ALA A 92 -4.16 -3.07 -19.80
CA ALA A 92 -4.02 -4.34 -20.53
C ALA A 92 -4.86 -4.33 -21.82
N PRO A 93 -4.27 -4.71 -22.99
CA PRO A 93 -5.03 -4.95 -24.20
C PRO A 93 -6.07 -6.05 -23.97
N LYS A 94 -7.28 -5.90 -24.55
CA LYS A 94 -8.42 -6.82 -24.32
C LYS A 94 -8.06 -8.31 -24.48
N HIS A 95 -7.21 -8.63 -25.46
CA HIS A 95 -6.80 -10.02 -25.73
C HIS A 95 -5.67 -10.55 -24.82
N HIS A 96 -5.05 -9.69 -23.98
CA HIS A 96 -3.89 -10.05 -23.16
C HIS A 96 -4.09 -9.73 -21.67
N GLN A 97 -5.32 -9.44 -21.25
CA GLN A 97 -5.63 -9.09 -19.86
C GLN A 97 -5.11 -10.13 -18.85
N GLY A 98 -5.29 -11.43 -19.15
CA GLY A 98 -4.79 -12.49 -18.28
C GLY A 98 -3.26 -12.47 -18.09
N ARG A 99 -2.48 -12.17 -19.13
CA ARG A 99 -1.01 -12.05 -19.03
C ARG A 99 -0.59 -10.88 -18.16
N TYR A 100 -1.23 -9.71 -18.32
CA TYR A 100 -0.94 -8.53 -17.53
C TYR A 100 -1.27 -8.75 -16.05
N MET A 101 -2.42 -9.38 -15.77
CA MET A 101 -2.80 -9.71 -14.40
C MET A 101 -1.90 -10.78 -13.78
N ALA A 102 -1.41 -11.75 -14.55
CA ALA A 102 -0.44 -12.71 -14.06
C ALA A 102 0.89 -12.04 -13.67
N ILE A 103 1.42 -11.14 -14.50
CA ILE A 103 2.64 -10.37 -14.18
C ILE A 103 2.43 -9.51 -12.94
N PHE A 104 1.27 -8.84 -12.83
CA PHE A 104 0.91 -8.05 -11.63
C PHE A 104 0.89 -8.92 -10.37
N ALA A 105 0.23 -10.07 -10.41
CA ALA A 105 0.17 -11.00 -9.28
C ALA A 105 1.54 -11.58 -8.93
N MET A 106 2.37 -11.91 -9.92
CA MET A 106 3.74 -12.39 -9.71
C MET A 106 4.62 -11.34 -9.06
N SER A 107 4.56 -10.08 -9.49
CA SER A 107 5.33 -8.99 -8.90
C SER A 107 4.93 -8.75 -7.44
N TYR A 108 3.64 -8.84 -7.12
CA TYR A 108 3.11 -8.76 -5.78
C TYR A 108 3.59 -9.90 -4.88
N SER A 109 3.51 -11.14 -5.36
CA SER A 109 3.99 -12.32 -4.63
C SER A 109 5.50 -12.26 -4.38
N LEU A 110 6.28 -11.83 -5.38
CA LEU A 110 7.72 -11.65 -5.24
C LEU A 110 8.06 -10.58 -4.19
N ALA A 111 7.35 -9.45 -4.20
CA ALA A 111 7.51 -8.41 -3.21
C ALA A 111 7.23 -8.92 -1.78
N HIS A 112 6.18 -9.73 -1.59
CA HIS A 112 5.86 -10.36 -0.32
C HIS A 112 6.97 -11.26 0.20
N ILE A 113 7.49 -12.14 -0.64
CA ILE A 113 8.58 -13.06 -0.28
C ILE A 113 9.85 -12.28 0.09
N LEU A 114 10.22 -11.30 -0.75
CA LEU A 114 11.43 -10.49 -0.53
C LEU A 114 11.30 -9.63 0.72
N SER A 115 10.16 -8.96 0.93
CA SER A 115 9.96 -8.07 2.08
C SER A 115 10.03 -8.83 3.40
N ALA A 116 9.44 -10.03 3.49
CA ALA A 116 9.51 -10.87 4.68
C ALA A 116 10.96 -11.27 4.98
N LYS A 117 11.69 -11.79 3.99
CA LYS A 117 13.08 -12.23 4.17
C LYS A 117 14.03 -11.07 4.51
N ILE A 118 13.93 -9.96 3.77
CA ILE A 118 14.77 -8.78 3.99
C ILE A 118 14.46 -8.15 5.34
N GLY A 119 13.16 -7.98 5.66
CA GLY A 119 12.73 -7.41 6.93
C GLY A 119 13.22 -8.19 8.14
N MET A 120 13.05 -9.52 8.15
CA MET A 120 13.56 -10.37 9.23
C MET A 120 15.09 -10.30 9.34
N THR A 121 15.81 -10.32 8.21
CA THR A 121 17.28 -10.23 8.24
C THR A 121 17.76 -8.88 8.79
N ILE A 122 17.07 -7.78 8.49
CA ILE A 122 17.40 -6.45 9.04
C ILE A 122 17.10 -6.40 10.52
N ILE A 123 15.97 -6.94 10.97
CA ILE A 123 15.59 -6.99 12.39
C ILE A 123 16.63 -7.77 13.19
N ASP A 124 17.04 -8.93 12.70
CA ASP A 124 18.00 -9.80 13.39
C ASP A 124 19.39 -9.18 13.52
N LYS A 125 19.83 -8.41 12.50
CA LYS A 125 21.18 -7.83 12.47
C LYS A 125 21.26 -6.41 13.02
N TYR A 126 20.25 -5.59 12.77
CA TYR A 126 20.28 -4.14 13.00
C TYR A 126 19.13 -3.62 13.86
N GLY A 127 18.19 -4.51 14.24
CA GLY A 127 17.06 -4.19 15.10
C GLY A 127 15.85 -3.59 14.38
N TYR A 128 14.77 -3.44 15.14
CA TYR A 128 13.47 -2.99 14.64
C TYR A 128 13.49 -1.58 14.06
N GLN A 129 14.18 -0.64 14.70
CA GLN A 129 14.22 0.76 14.24
C GLN A 129 14.81 0.90 12.85
N THR A 130 15.91 0.18 12.58
CA THR A 130 16.55 0.17 11.25
C THR A 130 15.62 -0.42 10.20
N ASN A 131 14.86 -1.46 10.55
CA ASN A 131 13.88 -2.04 9.64
C ASN A 131 12.76 -1.04 9.29
N TRP A 132 12.21 -0.33 10.26
CA TRP A 132 11.16 0.65 10.01
C TRP A 132 11.65 1.84 9.17
N LEU A 133 12.88 2.30 9.42
CA LEU A 133 13.51 3.34 8.61
C LEU A 133 13.71 2.87 7.17
N PHE A 134 14.21 1.66 6.97
CA PHE A 134 14.43 1.08 5.65
C PHE A 134 13.12 0.91 4.88
N MET A 135 12.11 0.32 5.51
CA MET A 135 10.79 0.13 4.89
C MET A 135 10.09 1.47 4.61
N GLY A 136 10.22 2.45 5.52
CA GLY A 136 9.73 3.81 5.31
C GLY A 136 10.40 4.51 4.12
N ALA A 137 11.73 4.36 3.98
CA ALA A 137 12.47 4.89 2.82
C ALA A 137 12.00 4.27 1.50
N LEU A 138 11.76 2.95 1.47
CA LEU A 138 11.15 2.27 0.32
C LEU A 138 9.75 2.80 0.01
N GLY A 139 8.95 3.11 1.05
CA GLY A 139 7.64 3.73 0.90
C GLY A 139 7.71 5.12 0.25
N VAL A 140 8.70 5.94 0.64
CA VAL A 140 8.96 7.24 -0.01
C VAL A 140 9.31 7.06 -1.49
N ILE A 141 10.22 6.14 -1.81
CA ILE A 141 10.62 5.84 -3.19
C ILE A 141 9.39 5.37 -3.99
N GLY A 142 8.57 4.47 -3.43
CA GLY A 142 7.34 4.01 -4.07
C GLY A 142 6.35 5.15 -4.35
N THR A 143 6.19 6.07 -3.41
CA THR A 143 5.34 7.26 -3.58
C THR A 143 5.87 8.19 -4.69
N LEU A 144 7.17 8.43 -4.74
CA LEU A 144 7.81 9.23 -5.79
C LEU A 144 7.66 8.60 -7.18
N ILE A 145 7.85 7.27 -7.29
CA ILE A 145 7.60 6.52 -8.52
C ILE A 145 6.14 6.65 -8.94
N GLY A 146 5.21 6.56 -8.00
CA GLY A 146 3.78 6.74 -8.26
C GLY A 146 3.47 8.12 -8.84
N ILE A 147 4.05 9.19 -8.28
CA ILE A 147 3.92 10.56 -8.80
C ILE A 147 4.52 10.68 -10.21
N TYR A 148 5.68 10.09 -10.43
CA TYR A 148 6.32 10.09 -11.75
C TYR A 148 5.44 9.40 -12.82
N VAL A 149 4.90 8.23 -12.50
CA VAL A 149 3.99 7.49 -13.39
C VAL A 149 2.72 8.30 -13.66
N TYR A 150 2.17 8.98 -12.65
CA TYR A 150 1.02 9.85 -12.82
C TYR A 150 1.29 10.96 -13.86
N ASN A 151 2.43 11.64 -13.74
CA ASN A 151 2.81 12.70 -14.68
C ASN A 151 3.01 12.18 -16.11
N LEU A 152 3.55 10.96 -16.28
CA LEU A 152 3.69 10.33 -17.60
C LEU A 152 2.32 10.04 -18.23
N VAL A 153 1.43 9.43 -17.47
CA VAL A 153 0.07 9.09 -17.96
C VAL A 153 -0.74 10.34 -18.28
N GLU A 154 -0.56 11.41 -17.53
CA GLU A 154 -1.25 12.67 -17.82
C GLU A 154 -0.75 13.32 -19.12
N LYS A 155 0.56 13.29 -19.38
CA LYS A 155 1.14 13.72 -20.66
C LYS A 155 0.62 12.89 -21.86
N GLU A 156 0.49 11.56 -21.71
CA GLU A 156 -0.11 10.73 -22.75
C GLU A 156 -1.55 11.16 -23.08
N LYS A 157 -2.38 11.44 -22.06
CA LYS A 157 -3.76 11.89 -22.25
C LYS A 157 -3.86 13.22 -23.01
N VAL A 158 -2.94 14.15 -22.76
CA VAL A 158 -2.88 15.45 -23.45
C VAL A 158 -2.51 15.26 -24.93
N ASN A 159 -1.48 14.46 -25.21
CA ASN A 159 -1.01 14.22 -26.57
C ASN A 159 -2.08 13.54 -27.45
N VAL A 160 -2.84 12.59 -26.89
CA VAL A 160 -3.95 11.92 -27.62
C VAL A 160 -5.12 12.86 -27.91
N LYS A 161 -5.32 13.93 -27.12
CA LYS A 161 -6.37 14.92 -27.36
C LYS A 161 -5.99 15.98 -28.40
N SER A 162 -4.70 16.14 -28.67
CA SER A 162 -4.16 17.14 -29.60
C SER A 162 -3.90 16.60 -31.01
N SER A 163 -3.98 15.29 -31.21
CA SER A 163 -3.93 14.60 -32.51
C SER A 163 -5.34 14.21 -32.99
#